data_0dc65c5da099ce9510289735c166ec6e
#
_entry.id   0dc65c5da099ce9510289735c166ec6e
#
_cell.length_a   1.000
_cell.length_b   1.000
_cell.length_c   1.000
_cell.angle_alpha   90.00
_cell.angle_beta   90.00
_cell.angle_gamma   90.00
#
_symmetry.space_group_name_H-M   'P 1'
#
loop_
_entity.id
_entity.type
_entity.pdbx_description
1 polymer ?
#
loop_
_entity_poly.entity_id
_entity_poly.type
_entity_poly.pdbx_seq_one_letter_code
_entity_poly.pdbx_strand_id
1 'polypeptide(L)'
;MLIGSVRDSRRINQVFAKYKPDVVYHAAAHKHVPLMEDSPCESIKNNAIGTYKTAYAAMMNGCKRFVLISTDKAVNPTNIMGASKRLCEMIIQSFDRKIRDGKAHEIIPLHVHSEDTDGTMNDMAKKTNTVKTEFVAVRFGNVLGSNGSVVPRFKEQIAKGGPVTVTH
;
A
#
# COMPACT_ATOMS: atom_id res chain seq x y z
N MET A 1 -5.43 14.83 12.90
CA MET A 1 -4.58 13.62 12.74
C MET A 1 -5.32 12.42 13.29
N LEU A 2 -5.26 11.27 12.61
CA LEU A 2 -5.91 10.02 13.02
C LEU A 2 -4.85 8.92 13.16
N ILE A 3 -5.04 8.03 14.11
CA ILE A 3 -4.18 6.86 14.31
C ILE A 3 -4.92 5.62 13.84
N GLY A 4 -4.24 4.75 13.10
CA GLY A 4 -4.75 3.48 12.62
C GLY A 4 -3.70 2.72 11.83
N SER A 5 -3.93 1.42 11.64
CA SER A 5 -3.11 0.56 10.78
C SER A 5 -3.80 0.36 9.44
N VAL A 6 -3.04 0.36 8.34
CA VAL A 6 -3.55 -0.02 7.01
C VAL A 6 -3.94 -1.49 6.94
N ARG A 7 -3.58 -2.29 7.92
CA ARG A 7 -3.96 -3.71 8.07
C ARG A 7 -5.38 -3.87 8.64
N ASP A 8 -5.89 -2.84 9.32
CA ASP A 8 -7.20 -2.85 9.96
C ASP A 8 -8.28 -2.33 9.00
N SER A 9 -8.98 -3.27 8.35
CA SER A 9 -10.05 -2.98 7.39
C SER A 9 -11.19 -2.17 8.01
N ARG A 10 -11.57 -2.47 9.26
CA ARG A 10 -12.67 -1.80 9.96
C ARG A 10 -12.32 -0.33 10.19
N ARG A 11 -11.13 -0.06 10.73
CA ARG A 11 -10.65 1.30 10.97
C ARG A 11 -10.55 2.12 9.70
N ILE A 12 -9.99 1.54 8.63
CA ILE A 12 -9.88 2.22 7.33
C ILE A 12 -11.26 2.55 6.79
N ASN A 13 -12.19 1.59 6.75
CA ASN A 13 -13.54 1.82 6.27
C ASN A 13 -14.28 2.91 7.06
N GLN A 14 -14.16 2.93 8.40
CA GLN A 14 -14.73 3.98 9.25
C GLN A 14 -14.19 5.37 8.87
N VAL A 15 -12.87 5.48 8.64
CA VAL A 15 -12.24 6.74 8.25
C VAL A 15 -12.74 7.20 6.88
N PHE A 16 -12.74 6.31 5.89
CA PHE A 16 -13.20 6.64 4.53
C PHE A 16 -14.68 6.99 4.48
N ALA A 17 -15.52 6.25 5.17
CA ALA A 17 -16.96 6.54 5.25
C ALA A 17 -17.26 7.90 5.90
N LYS A 18 -16.50 8.24 6.97
CA LYS A 18 -16.67 9.51 7.69
C LYS A 18 -16.16 10.72 6.90
N TYR A 19 -14.97 10.63 6.32
CA TYR A 19 -14.30 11.80 5.72
C TYR A 19 -14.45 11.88 4.20
N LYS A 20 -14.81 10.79 3.52
CA LYS A 20 -15.04 10.69 2.07
C LYS A 20 -13.96 11.41 1.25
N PRO A 21 -12.68 11.02 1.37
CA PRO A 21 -11.61 11.72 0.67
C PRO A 21 -11.78 11.62 -0.85
N ASP A 22 -11.57 12.71 -1.57
CA ASP A 22 -11.53 12.71 -3.03
C ASP A 22 -10.26 12.07 -3.57
N VAL A 23 -9.13 12.29 -2.90
CA VAL A 23 -7.81 11.78 -3.29
C VAL A 23 -7.14 11.11 -2.10
N VAL A 24 -6.53 9.96 -2.36
CA VAL A 24 -5.74 9.22 -1.38
C VAL A 24 -4.30 9.10 -1.85
N TYR A 25 -3.35 9.53 -1.03
CA TYR A 25 -1.93 9.24 -1.20
C TYR A 25 -1.54 8.12 -0.23
N HIS A 26 -1.31 6.93 -0.78
CA HIS A 26 -0.98 5.75 0.00
C HIS A 26 0.54 5.56 0.07
N ALA A 27 1.13 6.02 1.17
CA ALA A 27 2.56 5.90 1.43
C ALA A 27 2.89 4.91 2.56
N ALA A 28 1.87 4.26 3.13
CA ALA A 28 2.06 3.33 4.24
C ALA A 28 2.77 2.05 3.76
N ALA A 29 4.02 1.88 4.19
CA ALA A 29 4.82 0.71 3.88
C ALA A 29 5.96 0.52 4.89
N HIS A 30 6.34 -0.72 5.13
CA HIS A 30 7.65 -1.03 5.68
C HIS A 30 8.70 -0.88 4.58
N LYS A 31 9.84 -0.24 4.86
CA LYS A 31 10.86 0.09 3.84
C LYS A 31 12.28 -0.39 4.14
N HIS A 32 12.56 -0.76 5.40
CA HIS A 32 13.91 -1.18 5.80
C HIS A 32 14.23 -2.57 5.25
N VAL A 33 15.11 -2.65 4.25
CA VAL A 33 15.41 -3.89 3.53
C VAL A 33 15.87 -5.01 4.48
N PRO A 34 16.86 -4.84 5.37
CA PRO A 34 17.29 -5.93 6.26
C PRO A 34 16.16 -6.48 7.13
N LEU A 35 15.34 -5.60 7.74
CA LEU A 35 14.22 -6.01 8.59
C LEU A 35 13.14 -6.78 7.82
N MET A 36 13.02 -6.54 6.53
CA MET A 36 12.05 -7.25 5.70
C MET A 36 12.55 -8.60 5.23
N GLU A 37 13.86 -8.74 5.03
CA GLU A 37 14.46 -10.06 4.78
C GLU A 37 14.26 -10.97 5.99
N ASP A 38 14.39 -10.44 7.22
CA ASP A 38 14.16 -11.18 8.46
C ASP A 38 12.66 -11.46 8.71
N SER A 39 11.76 -10.64 8.16
CA SER A 39 10.32 -10.73 8.42
C SER A 39 9.48 -10.57 7.15
N PRO A 40 9.63 -11.45 6.14
CA PRO A 40 8.97 -11.31 4.83
C PRO A 40 7.45 -11.34 4.90
N CYS A 41 6.87 -12.16 5.77
CA CYS A 41 5.42 -12.23 5.96
C CYS A 41 4.83 -10.92 6.47
N GLU A 42 5.52 -10.22 7.38
CA GLU A 42 5.08 -8.92 7.88
C GLU A 42 5.18 -7.85 6.80
N SER A 43 6.19 -7.92 5.92
CA SER A 43 6.30 -7.06 4.75
C SER A 43 5.07 -7.22 3.83
N ILE A 44 4.70 -8.45 3.49
CA ILE A 44 3.53 -8.74 2.64
C ILE A 44 2.23 -8.30 3.32
N LYS A 45 2.04 -8.62 4.60
CA LYS A 45 0.82 -8.22 5.35
C LYS A 45 0.65 -6.71 5.40
N ASN A 46 1.72 -5.98 5.67
CA ASN A 46 1.64 -4.52 5.77
C ASN A 46 1.58 -3.85 4.39
N ASN A 47 2.52 -4.19 3.50
CA ASN A 47 2.64 -3.50 2.22
C ASN A 47 1.56 -3.93 1.23
N ALA A 48 1.49 -5.21 0.90
CA ALA A 48 0.58 -5.70 -0.14
C ALA A 48 -0.88 -5.79 0.34
N ILE A 49 -1.13 -6.49 1.46
CA ILE A 49 -2.50 -6.64 1.98
C ILE A 49 -3.03 -5.30 2.50
N GLY A 50 -2.17 -4.49 3.15
CA GLY A 50 -2.54 -3.13 3.57
C GLY A 50 -2.90 -2.22 2.39
N THR A 51 -2.15 -2.29 1.28
CA THR A 51 -2.47 -1.57 0.04
C THR A 51 -3.82 -2.04 -0.53
N TYR A 52 -4.05 -3.34 -0.62
CA TYR A 52 -5.32 -3.89 -1.11
C TYR A 52 -6.51 -3.37 -0.28
N LYS A 53 -6.44 -3.47 1.04
CA LYS A 53 -7.51 -3.03 1.95
C LYS A 53 -7.79 -1.54 1.82
N THR A 54 -6.75 -0.72 1.73
CA THR A 54 -6.90 0.74 1.59
C THR A 54 -7.46 1.10 0.22
N ALA A 55 -7.01 0.44 -0.85
CA ALA A 55 -7.51 0.61 -2.21
C ALA A 55 -8.99 0.21 -2.31
N TYR A 56 -9.35 -0.93 -1.71
CA TYR A 56 -10.73 -1.39 -1.65
C TYR A 56 -11.65 -0.39 -0.93
N ALA A 57 -11.22 0.11 0.23
CA ALA A 57 -11.99 1.12 0.97
C ALA A 57 -12.14 2.43 0.18
N ALA A 58 -11.08 2.88 -0.52
CA ALA A 58 -11.14 4.05 -1.39
C ALA A 58 -12.18 3.87 -2.50
N MET A 59 -12.14 2.73 -3.19
CA MET A 59 -13.10 2.36 -4.23
C MET A 59 -14.54 2.37 -3.73
N MET A 60 -14.80 1.69 -2.62
CA MET A 60 -16.13 1.52 -2.06
C MET A 60 -16.74 2.81 -1.50
N ASN A 61 -15.90 3.77 -1.09
CA ASN A 61 -16.34 5.06 -0.56
C ASN A 61 -16.33 6.19 -1.61
N GLY A 62 -16.13 5.87 -2.89
CA GLY A 62 -16.27 6.83 -3.99
C GLY A 62 -15.10 7.80 -4.12
N CYS A 63 -13.90 7.42 -3.68
CA CYS A 63 -12.68 8.18 -3.89
C CYS A 63 -12.45 8.38 -5.40
N LYS A 64 -12.11 9.58 -5.83
CA LYS A 64 -11.87 9.88 -7.25
C LYS A 64 -10.53 9.33 -7.72
N ARG A 65 -9.49 9.45 -6.89
CA ARG A 65 -8.13 9.01 -7.25
C ARG A 65 -7.39 8.41 -6.08
N PHE A 66 -6.76 7.27 -6.32
CA PHE A 66 -5.86 6.59 -5.39
C PHE A 66 -4.44 6.59 -5.97
N VAL A 67 -3.49 7.19 -5.27
CA VAL A 67 -2.10 7.30 -5.66
C VAL A 67 -1.22 6.45 -4.76
N LEU A 68 -0.68 5.37 -5.30
CA LEU A 68 0.31 4.55 -4.59
C LEU A 68 1.69 5.19 -4.69
N ILE A 69 2.31 5.47 -3.57
CA ILE A 69 3.71 5.86 -3.50
C ILE A 69 4.57 4.60 -3.55
N SER A 70 5.24 4.38 -4.67
CA SER A 70 6.10 3.25 -4.93
C SER A 70 7.59 3.67 -4.99
N THR A 71 8.45 2.77 -5.41
CA THR A 71 9.90 2.95 -5.41
C THR A 71 10.51 2.40 -6.71
N ASP A 72 11.66 2.93 -7.10
CA ASP A 72 12.51 2.39 -8.16
C ASP A 72 12.89 0.91 -7.92
N LYS A 73 13.02 0.49 -6.65
CA LYS A 73 13.32 -0.89 -6.24
C LYS A 73 12.21 -1.90 -6.54
N ALA A 74 11.03 -1.44 -6.96
CA ALA A 74 9.95 -2.27 -7.49
C ALA A 74 10.16 -2.68 -8.97
N VAL A 75 11.17 -2.10 -9.64
CA VAL A 75 11.60 -2.51 -10.98
C VAL A 75 12.60 -3.64 -10.82
N ASN A 76 12.34 -4.82 -11.33
CA ASN A 76 13.22 -6.00 -11.17
C ASN A 76 13.69 -6.21 -9.72
N PRO A 77 12.77 -6.47 -8.79
CA PRO A 77 13.09 -6.50 -7.37
C PRO A 77 14.05 -7.65 -7.02
N THR A 78 15.11 -7.31 -6.28
CA THR A 78 16.12 -8.27 -5.79
C THR A 78 16.02 -8.54 -4.30
N ASN A 79 15.03 -7.94 -3.62
CA ASN A 79 14.81 -8.06 -2.19
C ASN A 79 13.31 -8.03 -1.85
N ILE A 80 12.97 -8.48 -0.64
CA ILE A 80 11.57 -8.59 -0.17
C ILE A 80 10.85 -7.23 -0.18
N MET A 81 11.53 -6.14 0.18
CA MET A 81 10.92 -4.80 0.15
C MET A 81 10.50 -4.41 -1.26
N GLY A 82 11.42 -4.52 -2.23
CA GLY A 82 11.13 -4.25 -3.64
C GLY A 82 10.02 -5.15 -4.19
N ALA A 83 10.08 -6.46 -3.90
CA ALA A 83 9.06 -7.43 -4.30
C ALA A 83 7.68 -7.11 -3.72
N SER A 84 7.60 -6.75 -2.43
CA SER A 84 6.35 -6.36 -1.79
C SER A 84 5.76 -5.08 -2.41
N LYS A 85 6.59 -4.10 -2.77
CA LYS A 85 6.15 -2.87 -3.46
C LYS A 85 5.72 -3.15 -4.90
N ARG A 86 6.40 -4.08 -5.60
CA ARG A 86 5.96 -4.52 -6.92
C ARG A 86 4.59 -5.19 -6.86
N LEU A 87 4.35 -6.02 -5.85
CA LEU A 87 3.04 -6.62 -5.61
C LEU A 87 1.97 -5.55 -5.35
N CYS A 88 2.28 -4.48 -4.59
CA CYS A 88 1.37 -3.34 -4.42
C CYS A 88 1.00 -2.70 -5.77
N GLU A 89 1.98 -2.48 -6.66
CA GLU A 89 1.72 -1.93 -7.99
C GLU A 89 0.80 -2.85 -8.82
N MET A 90 1.03 -4.16 -8.80
CA MET A 90 0.19 -5.13 -9.50
C MET A 90 -1.25 -5.12 -8.97
N ILE A 91 -1.44 -4.98 -7.65
CA ILE A 91 -2.76 -4.81 -7.03
C ILE A 91 -3.45 -3.57 -7.60
N ILE A 92 -2.79 -2.42 -7.59
CA ILE A 92 -3.35 -1.16 -8.08
C ILE A 92 -3.68 -1.23 -9.58
N GLN A 93 -2.81 -1.83 -10.38
CA GLN A 93 -3.05 -2.06 -11.81
C GLN A 93 -4.26 -2.98 -12.05
N SER A 94 -4.41 -4.03 -11.23
CA SER A 94 -5.55 -4.94 -11.32
C SER A 94 -6.87 -4.23 -10.97
N PHE A 95 -6.87 -3.39 -9.93
CA PHE A 95 -8.04 -2.58 -9.57
C PHE A 95 -8.45 -1.64 -10.71
N ASP A 96 -7.51 -0.88 -11.22
CA ASP A 96 -7.73 0.08 -12.31
C ASP A 96 -8.27 -0.63 -13.57
N ARG A 97 -7.67 -1.76 -13.94
CA ARG A 97 -8.12 -2.54 -15.09
C ARG A 97 -9.54 -3.06 -14.89
N LYS A 98 -9.84 -3.70 -13.75
CA LYS A 98 -11.17 -4.24 -13.47
C LYS A 98 -12.25 -3.16 -13.47
N ILE A 99 -11.94 -1.96 -12.96
CA ILE A 99 -12.87 -0.84 -12.97
C ILE A 99 -13.12 -0.35 -14.40
N ARG A 100 -12.07 -0.18 -15.19
CA ARG A 100 -12.20 0.21 -16.61
C ARG A 100 -12.98 -0.80 -17.45
N ASP A 101 -12.80 -2.08 -17.16
CA ASP A 101 -13.50 -3.18 -17.84
C ASP A 101 -14.96 -3.37 -17.34
N GLY A 102 -15.44 -2.54 -16.40
CA GLY A 102 -16.78 -2.69 -15.78
C GLY A 102 -16.90 -3.87 -14.82
N LYS A 103 -15.77 -4.45 -14.40
CA LYS A 103 -15.68 -5.65 -13.56
C LYS A 103 -15.33 -5.34 -12.09
N ALA A 104 -15.64 -4.14 -11.62
CA ALA A 104 -15.37 -3.75 -10.24
C ALA A 104 -16.00 -4.71 -9.21
N HIS A 105 -17.13 -5.34 -9.55
CA HIS A 105 -17.82 -6.35 -8.72
C HIS A 105 -16.99 -7.63 -8.47
N GLU A 106 -15.99 -7.91 -9.30
CA GLU A 106 -15.07 -9.03 -9.10
C GLU A 106 -13.97 -8.73 -8.06
N ILE A 107 -13.85 -7.49 -7.60
CA ILE A 107 -12.91 -7.11 -6.56
C ILE A 107 -13.58 -7.39 -5.22
N ILE A 108 -13.10 -8.42 -4.52
CA ILE A 108 -13.68 -8.87 -3.25
C ILE A 108 -12.95 -8.25 -2.06
N PRO A 109 -13.62 -8.03 -0.91
CA PRO A 109 -12.94 -7.60 0.31
C PRO A 109 -12.01 -8.70 0.85
N LEU A 110 -10.85 -8.30 1.33
CA LEU A 110 -9.96 -9.20 2.06
C LEU A 110 -10.23 -9.06 3.58
N HIS A 111 -10.86 -10.07 4.16
CA HIS A 111 -11.01 -10.19 5.60
C HIS A 111 -9.98 -11.19 6.14
N VAL A 112 -9.16 -10.75 7.06
CA VAL A 112 -8.15 -11.61 7.71
C VAL A 112 -8.73 -12.36 8.90
N HIS A 113 -9.91 -11.95 9.41
CA HIS A 113 -10.59 -12.58 10.53
C HIS A 113 -12.02 -12.95 10.13
N SER A 114 -12.37 -14.21 10.33
CA SER A 114 -13.66 -14.81 9.97
C SER A 114 -14.88 -14.28 10.76
N GLU A 115 -14.66 -13.39 11.71
CA GLU A 115 -15.72 -12.83 12.56
C GLU A 115 -16.39 -11.57 11.97
N ASP A 116 -15.89 -11.01 10.89
CA ASP A 116 -16.47 -9.83 10.21
C ASP A 116 -17.48 -10.24 9.10
N THR A 117 -18.26 -11.29 9.32
CA THR A 117 -19.40 -11.67 8.46
C THR A 117 -20.64 -10.82 8.75
N ASP A 118 -20.43 -9.52 8.96
CA ASP A 118 -21.54 -8.59 9.09
C ASP A 118 -22.18 -8.36 7.71
N GLY A 119 -23.50 -8.42 7.63
CA GLY A 119 -24.30 -8.45 6.40
C GLY A 119 -24.17 -7.27 5.43
N THR A 120 -23.19 -6.40 5.64
CA THR A 120 -22.83 -5.28 4.77
C THR A 120 -22.24 -5.70 3.42
N MET A 121 -21.85 -6.98 3.25
CA MET A 121 -21.24 -7.47 2.00
C MET A 121 -22.25 -7.49 0.82
N ASN A 122 -23.54 -7.78 1.06
CA ASN A 122 -24.55 -7.81 0.00
C ASN A 122 -24.93 -6.40 -0.51
N ASP A 123 -24.86 -5.38 0.34
CA ASP A 123 -25.12 -4.00 -0.08
C ASP A 123 -23.91 -3.39 -0.82
N MET A 124 -22.73 -3.89 -0.58
CA MET A 124 -21.51 -3.45 -1.25
C MET A 124 -21.47 -3.91 -2.73
N ALA A 125 -21.94 -5.12 -3.03
CA ALA A 125 -21.99 -5.62 -4.40
C ALA A 125 -22.86 -4.76 -5.34
N LYS A 126 -23.90 -4.12 -4.80
CA LYS A 126 -24.79 -3.23 -5.57
C LYS A 126 -24.16 -1.86 -5.89
N LYS A 127 -23.17 -1.41 -5.11
CA LYS A 127 -22.49 -0.12 -5.32
C LYS A 127 -21.38 -0.18 -6.38
N THR A 128 -20.95 -1.36 -6.78
CA THR A 128 -19.76 -1.50 -7.65
C THR A 128 -20.00 -1.10 -9.11
N ASN A 129 -21.24 -1.04 -9.58
CA ASN A 129 -21.55 -0.68 -10.97
C ASN A 129 -21.32 0.82 -11.30
N THR A 130 -21.09 1.67 -10.30
CA THR A 130 -20.86 3.11 -10.47
C THR A 130 -19.47 3.58 -10.08
N VAL A 131 -18.57 2.64 -9.77
CA VAL A 131 -17.20 2.96 -9.34
C VAL A 131 -16.42 3.58 -10.49
N LYS A 132 -15.80 4.75 -10.21
CA LYS A 132 -14.97 5.52 -11.16
C LYS A 132 -13.60 5.90 -10.56
N THR A 133 -13.17 5.23 -9.51
CA THR A 133 -11.89 5.51 -8.88
C THR A 133 -10.74 5.22 -9.84
N GLU A 134 -9.89 6.21 -10.10
CA GLU A 134 -8.64 6.03 -10.84
C GLU A 134 -7.54 5.55 -9.90
N PHE A 135 -6.80 4.52 -10.31
CA PHE A 135 -5.68 3.98 -9.55
C PHE A 135 -4.38 4.22 -10.30
N VAL A 136 -3.45 4.94 -9.67
CA VAL A 136 -2.14 5.25 -10.24
C VAL A 136 -1.02 4.91 -9.24
N ALA A 137 0.14 4.55 -9.76
CA ALA A 137 1.35 4.37 -8.97
C ALA A 137 2.42 5.36 -9.42
N VAL A 138 3.10 5.99 -8.46
CA VAL A 138 4.22 6.89 -8.69
C VAL A 138 5.47 6.29 -8.06
N ARG A 139 6.53 6.14 -8.83
CA ARG A 139 7.82 5.63 -8.35
C ARG A 139 8.75 6.79 -8.01
N PHE A 140 9.38 6.69 -6.85
CA PHE A 140 10.45 7.58 -6.45
C PHE A 140 11.76 6.80 -6.35
N GLY A 141 12.87 7.46 -6.69
CA GLY A 141 14.21 7.01 -6.36
C GLY A 141 14.54 7.26 -4.88
N ASN A 142 15.83 7.35 -4.58
CA ASN A 142 16.26 7.66 -3.21
C ASN A 142 15.93 9.11 -2.87
N VAL A 143 15.12 9.31 -1.83
CA VAL A 143 14.84 10.65 -1.30
C VAL A 143 16.02 11.06 -0.40
N LEU A 144 16.73 12.10 -0.82
CA LEU A 144 17.91 12.60 -0.10
C LEU A 144 17.52 13.05 1.31
N GLY A 145 18.34 12.64 2.30
CA GLY A 145 18.16 13.04 3.70
C GLY A 145 16.94 12.43 4.41
N SER A 146 16.20 11.50 3.78
CA SER A 146 15.07 10.84 4.45
C SER A 146 15.56 9.94 5.60
N ASN A 147 14.74 9.82 6.65
CA ASN A 147 15.06 9.01 7.83
C ASN A 147 15.36 7.55 7.45
N GLY A 148 16.48 7.01 7.95
CA GLY A 148 16.97 5.68 7.63
C GLY A 148 17.41 5.50 6.18
N SER A 149 17.61 6.59 5.41
CA SER A 149 18.20 6.53 4.07
C SER A 149 19.72 6.32 4.11
N VAL A 150 20.27 5.93 2.96
CA VAL A 150 21.69 5.59 2.82
C VAL A 150 22.62 6.73 3.20
N VAL A 151 22.29 7.97 2.83
CA VAL A 151 23.16 9.13 3.04
C VAL A 151 23.40 9.46 4.53
N PRO A 152 22.38 9.60 5.39
CA PRO A 152 22.59 9.76 6.82
C PRO A 152 23.38 8.61 7.44
N ARG A 153 23.09 7.36 7.04
CA ARG A 153 23.79 6.18 7.55
C ARG A 153 25.26 6.18 7.17
N PHE A 154 25.59 6.51 5.93
CA PHE A 154 26.99 6.61 5.50
C PHE A 154 27.74 7.72 6.23
N LYS A 155 27.11 8.90 6.41
CA LYS A 155 27.71 9.98 7.18
C LYS A 155 28.04 9.55 8.62
N GLU A 156 27.13 8.84 9.27
CA GLU A 156 27.35 8.31 10.62
C GLU A 156 28.50 7.29 10.66
N GLN A 157 28.54 6.34 9.71
CA GLN A 157 29.62 5.34 9.63
C GLN A 157 30.99 5.97 9.36
N ILE A 158 31.06 6.94 8.45
CA ILE A 158 32.28 7.69 8.15
C ILE A 158 32.74 8.45 9.39
N ALA A 159 31.84 9.13 10.11
CA ALA A 159 32.18 9.86 11.33
C ALA A 159 32.72 8.95 12.44
N LYS A 160 32.34 7.67 12.45
CA LYS A 160 32.85 6.64 13.37
C LYS A 160 34.10 5.93 12.89
N GLY A 161 34.71 6.34 11.77
CA GLY A 161 35.93 5.76 11.21
C GLY A 161 35.72 4.60 10.24
N GLY A 162 34.48 4.35 9.77
CA GLY A 162 34.11 3.29 8.81
C GLY A 162 34.10 1.87 9.43
N PRO A 163 33.97 0.82 8.62
CA PRO A 163 33.69 0.83 7.17
C PRO A 163 32.26 1.24 6.81
N VAL A 164 32.09 1.66 5.57
CA VAL A 164 30.73 1.92 5.02
C VAL A 164 30.11 0.61 4.55
N THR A 165 28.92 0.30 5.03
CA THR A 165 28.20 -0.93 4.67
C THR A 165 27.37 -0.73 3.43
N VAL A 166 27.70 -1.44 2.35
CA VAL A 166 26.93 -1.51 1.11
C VAL A 166 26.09 -2.78 1.14
N THR A 167 24.79 -2.68 1.01
CA THR A 167 23.85 -3.82 1.10
C THR A 167 23.53 -4.43 -0.26
N HIS A 168 23.58 -3.65 -1.33
CA HIS A 168 23.44 -4.12 -2.75
C HIS A 168 23.90 -3.00 -3.68
#